data_4b114dee598846d5c56e9c67f2f0d038
#
_entry.id   4b114dee598846d5c56e9c67f2f0d038
#
_cell.length_a   1.000
_cell.length_b   1.000
_cell.length_c   1.000
_cell.angle_alpha   90.00
_cell.angle_beta   90.00
_cell.angle_gamma   90.00
#
_symmetry.space_group_name_H-M   'P 1'
#
loop_
_entity.id
_entity.type
_entity.pdbx_description
1 polymer ?
#
loop_
_entity_poly.entity_id
_entity_poly.type
_entity_poly.pdbx_seq_one_letter_code
_entity_poly.pdbx_strand_id
1 'polypeptide(L)'
;RDATEENLAATPTAGAPSTGQAGQALPLVLGTCFLLVLVAFALALIAASSTAGARLQRAADLAAVSAARSMRDDYHRVFEPAALPSGLPNPRHLSPAAYRARAARAARLAAERNGAGEARVAVRFLGLGPAPTRVRVTLHARAEVRRPGSGPGREGGETPSHADDWDVRAAATAEAYPVLPPSSGAARGAAFASGGGDAGPLAY
;
A
#
# COMPACT_ATOMS: atom_id res chain seq x y z
N ARG A 1 -62.77 -76.59 -21.67
CA ARG A 1 -63.71 -75.60 -21.06
C ARG A 1 -62.96 -74.40 -20.68
N ASP A 2 -63.18 -73.49 -21.51
CA ASP A 2 -62.58 -72.16 -21.68
C ASP A 2 -63.09 -71.22 -20.65
N ALA A 3 -62.24 -70.40 -20.17
CA ALA A 3 -62.61 -69.11 -19.62
C ALA A 3 -61.45 -68.12 -19.90
N THR A 4 -61.67 -67.37 -20.93
CA THR A 4 -60.88 -66.22 -21.35
C THR A 4 -61.22 -65.09 -20.44
N GLU A 5 -60.31 -64.68 -19.55
CA GLU A 5 -60.42 -63.41 -18.81
C GLU A 5 -59.74 -62.32 -19.59
N GLU A 6 -60.55 -61.43 -20.07
CA GLU A 6 -60.27 -60.21 -20.79
C GLU A 6 -59.69 -59.14 -19.82
N ASN A 7 -58.37 -58.95 -19.91
CA ASN A 7 -57.66 -58.02 -19.10
C ASN A 7 -57.80 -56.62 -19.77
N LEU A 8 -58.79 -55.85 -19.27
CA LEU A 8 -58.97 -54.42 -19.61
C LEU A 8 -57.77 -53.61 -19.12
N ALA A 9 -56.87 -53.29 -20.02
CA ALA A 9 -55.79 -52.37 -19.79
C ALA A 9 -56.34 -50.97 -19.49
N ALA A 10 -56.24 -50.58 -18.23
CA ALA A 10 -56.50 -49.20 -17.81
C ALA A 10 -55.45 -48.27 -18.41
N THR A 11 -55.85 -47.44 -19.34
CA THR A 11 -55.06 -46.37 -19.94
C THR A 11 -54.77 -45.33 -18.83
N PRO A 12 -53.47 -45.01 -18.57
CA PRO A 12 -53.17 -43.94 -17.63
C PRO A 12 -53.60 -42.59 -18.24
N THR A 13 -54.58 -41.96 -17.61
CA THR A 13 -55.03 -40.61 -17.91
C THR A 13 -53.82 -39.68 -17.73
N ALA A 14 -53.26 -39.18 -18.83
CA ALA A 14 -52.24 -38.17 -18.78
C ALA A 14 -52.78 -36.92 -18.05
N GLY A 15 -52.28 -36.70 -16.86
CA GLY A 15 -52.66 -35.54 -16.06
C GLY A 15 -52.31 -34.25 -16.82
N ALA A 16 -53.37 -33.46 -17.05
CA ALA A 16 -53.22 -32.17 -17.70
C ALA A 16 -52.18 -31.33 -16.96
N PRO A 17 -51.21 -30.68 -17.64
CA PRO A 17 -50.23 -29.81 -16.99
C PRO A 17 -50.98 -28.68 -16.30
N SER A 18 -50.75 -28.53 -14.98
CA SER A 18 -51.33 -27.50 -14.14
C SER A 18 -50.83 -26.13 -14.64
N THR A 19 -51.63 -25.45 -15.41
CA THR A 19 -51.38 -24.10 -15.98
C THR A 19 -51.27 -22.99 -14.92
N GLY A 20 -51.41 -23.34 -13.64
CA GLY A 20 -51.36 -22.36 -12.52
C GLY A 20 -49.95 -21.92 -12.06
N GLN A 21 -48.87 -22.62 -12.47
CA GLN A 21 -47.53 -22.28 -11.96
C GLN A 21 -46.74 -21.29 -12.84
N ALA A 22 -47.15 -21.09 -14.10
CA ALA A 22 -46.44 -20.19 -15.00
C ALA A 22 -46.50 -18.70 -14.60
N GLY A 23 -47.51 -18.29 -13.84
CA GLY A 23 -47.65 -16.89 -13.40
C GLY A 23 -46.77 -16.48 -12.22
N GLN A 24 -46.30 -17.45 -11.42
CA GLN A 24 -45.51 -17.14 -10.23
C GLN A 24 -44.00 -17.03 -10.49
N ALA A 25 -43.51 -17.57 -11.61
CA ALA A 25 -42.09 -17.53 -11.97
C ALA A 25 -41.61 -16.11 -12.34
N LEU A 26 -42.47 -15.32 -12.97
CA LEU A 26 -42.11 -13.99 -13.45
C LEU A 26 -41.74 -12.97 -12.34
N PRO A 27 -42.50 -12.82 -11.23
CA PRO A 27 -42.11 -11.96 -10.15
C PRO A 27 -40.87 -12.45 -9.42
N LEU A 28 -40.65 -13.77 -9.33
CA LEU A 28 -39.46 -14.35 -8.71
C LEU A 28 -38.20 -14.06 -9.55
N VAL A 29 -38.26 -14.23 -10.86
CA VAL A 29 -37.16 -13.89 -11.77
C VAL A 29 -36.87 -12.39 -11.71
N LEU A 30 -37.88 -11.55 -11.75
CA LEU A 30 -37.73 -10.10 -11.69
C LEU A 30 -37.11 -9.66 -10.34
N GLY A 31 -37.56 -10.24 -9.23
CA GLY A 31 -37.01 -10.01 -7.90
C GLY A 31 -35.55 -10.41 -7.78
N THR A 32 -35.20 -11.57 -8.36
CA THR A 32 -33.81 -12.05 -8.37
C THR A 32 -32.89 -11.16 -9.22
N CYS A 33 -33.35 -10.75 -10.39
CA CYS A 33 -32.59 -9.81 -11.24
C CYS A 33 -32.39 -8.47 -10.52
N PHE A 34 -33.41 -7.93 -9.86
CA PHE A 34 -33.29 -6.69 -9.12
C PHE A 34 -32.31 -6.80 -7.94
N LEU A 35 -32.35 -7.93 -7.20
CA LEU A 35 -31.40 -8.21 -6.13
C LEU A 35 -29.96 -8.27 -6.64
N LEU A 36 -29.72 -8.96 -7.77
CA LEU A 36 -28.40 -9.05 -8.39
C LEU A 36 -27.86 -7.67 -8.80
N VAL A 37 -28.72 -6.82 -9.37
CA VAL A 37 -28.35 -5.44 -9.74
C VAL A 37 -27.98 -4.64 -8.47
N LEU A 38 -28.76 -4.75 -7.39
CA LEU A 38 -28.43 -4.08 -6.13
C LEU A 38 -27.10 -4.54 -5.55
N VAL A 39 -26.84 -5.86 -5.56
CA VAL A 39 -25.57 -6.42 -5.07
C VAL A 39 -24.40 -5.94 -5.94
N ALA A 40 -24.53 -5.98 -7.25
CA ALA A 40 -23.51 -5.48 -8.18
C ALA A 40 -23.23 -3.98 -7.95
N PHE A 41 -24.27 -3.19 -7.74
CA PHE A 41 -24.12 -1.77 -7.45
C PHE A 41 -23.41 -1.52 -6.11
N ALA A 42 -23.77 -2.27 -5.06
CA ALA A 42 -23.11 -2.19 -3.75
C ALA A 42 -21.62 -2.55 -3.86
N LEU A 43 -21.28 -3.62 -4.59
CA LEU A 43 -19.90 -4.02 -4.82
C LEU A 43 -19.12 -2.96 -5.62
N ALA A 44 -19.74 -2.34 -6.61
CA ALA A 44 -19.11 -1.25 -7.37
C ALA A 44 -18.80 -0.03 -6.49
N LEU A 45 -19.67 0.32 -5.55
CA LEU A 45 -19.42 1.41 -4.60
C LEU A 45 -18.25 1.09 -3.66
N ILE A 46 -18.19 -0.14 -3.14
CA ILE A 46 -17.09 -0.59 -2.28
C ILE A 46 -15.77 -0.58 -3.06
N ALA A 47 -15.76 -1.07 -4.29
CA ALA A 47 -14.57 -1.07 -5.15
C ALA A 47 -14.08 0.35 -5.45
N ALA A 48 -14.97 1.30 -5.71
CA ALA A 48 -14.61 2.69 -5.98
C ALA A 48 -13.98 3.39 -4.77
N SER A 49 -14.50 3.15 -3.56
CA SER A 49 -13.96 3.74 -2.33
C SER A 49 -12.59 3.16 -1.94
N SER A 50 -12.35 1.87 -2.20
CA SER A 50 -11.09 1.20 -1.87
C SER A 50 -9.91 1.67 -2.75
N THR A 51 -10.16 2.08 -3.99
CA THR A 51 -9.10 2.49 -4.93
C THR A 51 -8.42 3.80 -4.54
N ALA A 52 -9.13 4.79 -4.03
CA ALA A 52 -8.56 6.06 -3.58
C ALA A 52 -7.65 5.87 -2.36
N GLY A 53 -8.12 5.13 -1.36
CA GLY A 53 -7.34 4.80 -0.17
C GLY A 53 -6.09 3.98 -0.51
N ALA A 54 -6.21 2.99 -1.39
CA ALA A 54 -5.07 2.17 -1.81
C ALA A 54 -4.01 2.97 -2.59
N ARG A 55 -4.41 3.93 -3.42
CA ARG A 55 -3.48 4.84 -4.12
C ARG A 55 -2.73 5.72 -3.13
N LEU A 56 -3.44 6.30 -2.17
CA LEU A 56 -2.83 7.16 -1.15
C LEU A 56 -1.87 6.35 -0.26
N GLN A 57 -2.24 5.12 0.11
CA GLN A 57 -1.36 4.22 0.88
C GLN A 57 -0.09 3.88 0.09
N ARG A 58 -0.20 3.51 -1.17
CA ARG A 58 0.95 3.25 -2.04
C ARG A 58 1.87 4.48 -2.16
N ALA A 59 1.28 5.68 -2.30
CA ALA A 59 2.06 6.91 -2.34
C ALA A 59 2.80 7.16 -1.01
N ALA A 60 2.18 6.87 0.14
CA ALA A 60 2.82 6.96 1.45
C ALA A 60 3.97 5.97 1.61
N ASP A 61 3.79 4.72 1.17
CA ASP A 61 4.82 3.68 1.22
C ASP A 61 6.04 4.08 0.38
N LEU A 62 5.82 4.53 -0.87
CA LEU A 62 6.89 4.97 -1.75
C LEU A 62 7.59 6.23 -1.25
N ALA A 63 6.85 7.16 -0.63
CA ALA A 63 7.43 8.33 0.01
C ALA A 63 8.32 7.96 1.21
N ALA A 64 7.88 7.03 2.06
CA ALA A 64 8.66 6.54 3.18
C ALA A 64 9.95 5.83 2.73
N VAL A 65 9.84 4.96 1.72
CA VAL A 65 11.01 4.26 1.13
C VAL A 65 11.99 5.24 0.51
N SER A 66 11.51 6.27 -0.21
CA SER A 66 12.38 7.30 -0.81
C SER A 66 13.11 8.12 0.23
N ALA A 67 12.44 8.48 1.33
CA ALA A 67 13.08 9.14 2.47
C ALA A 67 14.16 8.23 3.11
N ALA A 68 13.85 6.97 3.34
CA ALA A 68 14.79 6.01 3.93
C ALA A 68 16.02 5.79 3.03
N ARG A 69 15.86 5.73 1.72
CA ARG A 69 16.97 5.66 0.76
C ARG A 69 17.86 6.90 0.86
N SER A 70 17.28 8.10 0.85
CA SER A 70 18.03 9.36 1.03
C SER A 70 18.78 9.37 2.36
N MET A 71 18.15 8.88 3.43
CA MET A 71 18.79 8.77 4.75
C MET A 71 19.96 7.80 4.72
N ARG A 72 19.82 6.64 4.10
CA ARG A 72 20.90 5.65 3.97
C ARG A 72 22.11 6.22 3.22
N ASP A 73 21.85 6.89 2.11
CA ASP A 73 22.89 7.41 1.23
C ASP A 73 23.68 8.57 1.87
N ASP A 74 23.01 9.38 2.69
CA ASP A 74 23.61 10.52 3.37
C ASP A 74 24.06 10.20 4.82
N TYR A 75 23.81 8.99 5.36
CA TYR A 75 24.04 8.66 6.77
C TYR A 75 25.48 8.92 7.24
N HIS A 76 26.45 8.45 6.50
CA HIS A 76 27.87 8.59 6.86
C HIS A 76 28.33 10.06 6.89
N ARG A 77 27.73 10.91 6.06
CA ARG A 77 28.09 12.33 5.94
C ARG A 77 27.77 13.15 7.20
N VAL A 78 26.82 12.67 8.02
CA VAL A 78 26.47 13.34 9.28
C VAL A 78 27.59 13.21 10.32
N PHE A 79 28.39 12.14 10.22
CA PHE A 79 29.49 11.83 11.15
C PHE A 79 30.85 12.31 10.65
N GLU A 80 30.93 12.83 9.42
CA GLU A 80 32.17 13.45 8.95
C GLU A 80 32.46 14.75 9.71
N PRO A 81 33.73 15.10 9.95
CA PRO A 81 34.10 16.35 10.62
C PRO A 81 33.60 17.56 9.82
N ALA A 82 33.10 18.58 10.51
CA ALA A 82 32.56 19.79 9.88
C ALA A 82 33.65 20.63 9.16
N ALA A 83 34.90 20.52 9.61
CA ALA A 83 36.03 21.19 9.01
C ALA A 83 37.11 20.19 8.59
N LEU A 84 37.80 20.49 7.52
CA LEU A 84 39.02 19.80 7.08
C LEU A 84 40.20 20.14 7.99
N PRO A 85 41.29 19.35 7.99
CA PRO A 85 42.50 19.68 8.74
C PRO A 85 43.10 21.05 8.39
N SER A 86 42.81 21.56 7.20
CA SER A 86 43.17 22.90 6.75
C SER A 86 42.35 24.04 7.39
N GLY A 87 41.34 23.72 8.22
CA GLY A 87 40.40 24.69 8.79
C GLY A 87 39.25 25.10 7.86
N LEU A 88 39.25 24.68 6.60
CA LEU A 88 38.19 24.96 5.65
C LEU A 88 36.94 24.09 5.92
N PRO A 89 35.73 24.58 5.60
CA PRO A 89 34.53 23.79 5.70
C PRO A 89 34.62 22.49 4.88
N ASN A 90 34.22 21.36 5.48
CA ASN A 90 34.22 20.08 4.78
C ASN A 90 32.96 19.97 3.89
N PRO A 91 33.08 19.91 2.55
CA PRO A 91 31.95 19.81 1.65
C PRO A 91 31.21 18.46 1.75
N ARG A 92 31.84 17.47 2.33
CA ARG A 92 31.22 16.14 2.57
C ARG A 92 30.37 16.11 3.83
N HIS A 93 30.68 16.98 4.82
CA HIS A 93 29.90 17.04 6.03
C HIS A 93 28.46 17.46 5.76
N LEU A 94 27.51 16.78 6.39
CA LEU A 94 26.10 17.13 6.34
C LEU A 94 25.57 17.36 7.75
N SER A 95 25.03 18.54 8.01
CA SER A 95 24.44 18.80 9.32
C SER A 95 23.19 17.93 9.54
N PRO A 96 22.86 17.55 10.79
CA PRO A 96 21.65 16.78 11.08
C PRO A 96 20.36 17.43 10.56
N ALA A 97 20.30 18.75 10.51
CA ALA A 97 19.18 19.49 9.94
C ALA A 97 19.08 19.30 8.43
N ALA A 98 20.21 19.43 7.71
CA ALA A 98 20.28 19.24 6.27
C ALA A 98 19.98 17.78 5.88
N TYR A 99 20.44 16.81 6.65
CA TYR A 99 20.12 15.39 6.48
C TYR A 99 18.61 15.14 6.52
N ARG A 100 17.94 15.62 7.56
CA ARG A 100 16.48 15.49 7.70
C ARG A 100 15.74 16.23 6.59
N ALA A 101 16.21 17.44 6.21
CA ALA A 101 15.59 18.22 5.13
C ALA A 101 15.66 17.52 3.77
N ARG A 102 16.78 16.85 3.45
CA ARG A 102 16.93 16.06 2.22
C ARG A 102 15.98 14.87 2.20
N ALA A 103 15.92 14.11 3.27
CA ALA A 103 15.00 12.99 3.39
C ALA A 103 13.53 13.43 3.30
N ALA A 104 13.15 14.53 3.95
CA ALA A 104 11.81 15.08 3.84
C ALA A 104 11.47 15.57 2.42
N ARG A 105 12.43 16.14 1.70
CA ARG A 105 12.27 16.52 0.29
C ARG A 105 12.08 15.30 -0.59
N ALA A 106 12.86 14.24 -0.40
CA ALA A 106 12.71 12.98 -1.12
C ALA A 106 11.32 12.35 -0.91
N ALA A 107 10.81 12.39 0.33
CA ALA A 107 9.45 11.93 0.63
C ALA A 107 8.39 12.71 -0.14
N ARG A 108 8.46 14.05 -0.12
CA ARG A 108 7.48 14.91 -0.82
C ARG A 108 7.48 14.67 -2.32
N LEU A 109 8.66 14.66 -2.95
CA LEU A 109 8.79 14.40 -4.38
C LEU A 109 8.25 13.02 -4.77
N ALA A 110 8.46 12.01 -3.93
CA ALA A 110 7.93 10.68 -4.18
C ALA A 110 6.40 10.66 -4.03
N ALA A 111 5.82 11.34 -3.04
CA ALA A 111 4.38 11.45 -2.88
C ALA A 111 3.74 12.14 -4.10
N GLU A 112 4.29 13.26 -4.55
CA GLU A 112 3.83 14.01 -5.73
C GLU A 112 3.84 13.14 -6.99
N ARG A 113 4.95 12.44 -7.26
CA ARG A 113 5.11 11.55 -8.43
C ARG A 113 4.15 10.36 -8.43
N ASN A 114 3.65 9.98 -7.25
CA ASN A 114 2.72 8.87 -7.10
C ASN A 114 1.26 9.31 -6.88
N GLY A 115 0.92 10.50 -7.35
CA GLY A 115 -0.45 10.99 -7.41
C GLY A 115 -0.99 11.55 -6.09
N ALA A 116 -0.12 11.89 -5.14
CA ALA A 116 -0.48 12.54 -3.88
C ALA A 116 -0.03 14.01 -3.83
N GLY A 117 0.02 14.71 -4.98
CA GLY A 117 0.50 16.09 -5.07
C GLY A 117 -0.31 17.10 -4.25
N GLU A 118 -1.60 16.87 -4.12
CA GLU A 118 -2.51 17.71 -3.32
C GLU A 118 -2.56 17.31 -1.84
N ALA A 119 -1.98 16.16 -1.50
CA ALA A 119 -1.99 15.68 -0.13
C ALA A 119 -1.00 16.47 0.75
N ARG A 120 -1.40 16.78 1.98
CA ARG A 120 -0.48 17.30 2.98
C ARG A 120 0.45 16.20 3.44
N VAL A 121 1.75 16.36 3.19
CA VAL A 121 2.81 15.41 3.56
C VAL A 121 3.40 15.79 4.91
N ALA A 122 3.19 14.96 5.92
CA ALA A 122 3.84 15.09 7.23
C ALA A 122 4.94 14.03 7.36
N VAL A 123 6.18 14.47 7.64
CA VAL A 123 7.34 13.59 7.80
C VAL A 123 7.82 13.69 9.24
N ARG A 124 7.87 12.55 9.94
CA ARG A 124 8.39 12.46 11.31
C ARG A 124 9.57 11.48 11.33
N PHE A 125 10.67 11.96 11.87
CA PHE A 125 11.84 11.13 12.10
C PHE A 125 11.74 10.46 13.47
N LEU A 126 11.99 9.17 13.53
CA LEU A 126 11.89 8.35 14.72
C LEU A 126 13.30 7.87 15.10
N GLY A 127 13.62 7.94 16.37
CA GLY A 127 14.93 7.59 16.91
C GLY A 127 15.63 8.77 17.58
N LEU A 128 16.55 8.41 18.45
CA LEU A 128 17.40 9.35 19.19
C LEU A 128 18.70 9.56 18.42
N GLY A 129 19.23 10.79 18.49
CA GLY A 129 20.54 11.11 17.91
C GLY A 129 20.51 12.03 16.69
N PRO A 130 21.69 12.39 16.18
CA PRO A 130 21.85 13.34 15.08
C PRO A 130 21.37 12.79 13.73
N ALA A 131 21.48 11.47 13.52
CA ALA A 131 21.11 10.77 12.29
C ALA A 131 20.07 9.68 12.59
N PRO A 132 18.77 10.02 12.69
CA PRO A 132 17.73 9.02 12.85
C PRO A 132 17.71 8.07 11.65
N THR A 133 17.41 6.78 11.92
CA THR A 133 17.35 5.74 10.87
C THR A 133 15.92 5.37 10.48
N ARG A 134 14.92 5.82 11.25
CA ARG A 134 13.50 5.54 10.99
C ARG A 134 12.77 6.80 10.61
N VAL A 135 11.89 6.68 9.63
CA VAL A 135 11.03 7.76 9.16
C VAL A 135 9.60 7.27 9.04
N ARG A 136 8.67 8.09 9.53
CA ARG A 136 7.23 7.90 9.29
C ARG A 136 6.73 9.01 8.39
N VAL A 137 6.09 8.64 7.30
CA VAL A 137 5.42 9.56 6.39
C VAL A 137 3.92 9.39 6.56
N THR A 138 3.21 10.48 6.73
CA THR A 138 1.74 10.51 6.78
C THR A 138 1.24 11.44 5.70
N LEU A 139 0.32 10.94 4.88
CA LEU A 139 -0.37 11.70 3.86
C LEU A 139 -1.80 11.97 4.31
N HIS A 140 -2.24 13.21 4.18
CA HIS A 140 -3.61 13.63 4.41
C HIS A 140 -4.14 14.20 3.10
N ALA A 141 -5.16 13.58 2.53
CA ALA A 141 -5.83 14.04 1.33
C ALA A 141 -7.32 14.22 1.60
N ARG A 142 -7.91 15.22 0.96
CA ARG A 142 -9.36 15.36 0.89
C ARG A 142 -9.85 14.58 -0.33
N ALA A 143 -10.75 13.65 -0.12
CA ALA A 143 -11.40 12.93 -1.19
C ALA A 143 -12.81 13.47 -1.38
N GLU A 144 -13.04 14.11 -2.50
CA GLU A 144 -14.41 14.41 -2.95
C GLU A 144 -15.04 13.11 -3.44
N VAL A 145 -15.99 12.59 -2.70
CA VAL A 145 -16.81 11.48 -3.18
C VAL A 145 -17.84 12.03 -4.15
N ARG A 146 -17.54 11.96 -5.43
CA ARG A 146 -18.49 12.27 -6.48
C ARG A 146 -19.63 11.24 -6.44
N ARG A 147 -20.81 11.63 -6.00
CA ARG A 147 -21.98 10.76 -6.02
C ARG A 147 -22.26 10.30 -7.46
N PRO A 148 -22.43 8.96 -7.70
CA PRO A 148 -22.86 8.48 -9.01
C PRO A 148 -24.23 9.07 -9.32
N GLY A 149 -24.32 9.89 -10.37
CA GLY A 149 -25.56 10.56 -10.77
C GLY A 149 -25.49 12.07 -10.91
N SER A 150 -24.43 12.73 -10.43
CA SER A 150 -24.17 14.15 -10.74
C SER A 150 -23.49 14.26 -12.11
N GLY A 151 -24.25 14.01 -13.19
CA GLY A 151 -23.79 14.25 -14.56
C GLY A 151 -23.64 15.75 -14.82
N PRO A 152 -22.74 16.16 -15.75
CA PRO A 152 -22.61 17.54 -16.18
C PRO A 152 -23.83 17.93 -17.05
N GLY A 153 -24.94 18.31 -16.43
CA GLY A 153 -26.13 18.62 -17.25
C GLY A 153 -27.35 19.09 -16.51
N ARG A 154 -27.25 19.42 -15.24
CA ARG A 154 -28.37 20.08 -14.54
C ARG A 154 -27.91 21.42 -13.98
N GLU A 155 -27.75 22.38 -14.88
CA GLU A 155 -27.76 23.80 -14.56
C GLU A 155 -29.20 24.15 -14.16
N GLY A 156 -29.43 24.42 -12.89
CA GLY A 156 -30.70 24.91 -12.41
C GLY A 156 -31.14 24.35 -11.07
N GLY A 157 -30.47 24.76 -10.02
CA GLY A 157 -30.91 24.49 -8.66
C GLY A 157 -29.75 24.70 -7.71
N GLU A 158 -29.59 25.91 -7.18
CA GLU A 158 -28.71 26.24 -6.07
C GLU A 158 -29.15 25.50 -4.80
N THR A 159 -28.74 24.27 -4.69
CA THR A 159 -28.55 23.65 -3.40
C THR A 159 -27.05 23.42 -3.27
N PRO A 160 -26.35 24.02 -2.28
CA PRO A 160 -24.99 23.66 -2.01
C PRO A 160 -25.01 22.16 -1.67
N SER A 161 -24.64 21.33 -2.65
CA SER A 161 -24.39 19.95 -2.37
C SER A 161 -23.25 19.95 -1.35
N HIS A 162 -23.55 19.64 -0.10
CA HIS A 162 -22.54 19.22 0.84
C HIS A 162 -21.86 18.00 0.18
N ALA A 163 -20.82 18.27 -0.60
CA ALA A 163 -19.83 17.26 -0.91
C ALA A 163 -19.28 16.87 0.45
N ASP A 164 -19.63 15.69 0.93
CA ASP A 164 -19.07 15.16 2.15
C ASP A 164 -17.57 15.05 1.93
N ASP A 165 -16.85 16.03 2.47
CA ASP A 165 -15.39 16.15 2.39
C ASP A 165 -14.81 15.13 3.37
N TRP A 166 -14.41 13.98 2.85
CA TRP A 166 -13.85 12.90 3.65
C TRP A 166 -12.35 13.05 3.75
N ASP A 167 -11.88 13.19 4.99
CA ASP A 167 -10.45 13.19 5.29
C ASP A 167 -9.90 11.76 5.15
N VAL A 168 -9.14 11.50 4.09
CA VAL A 168 -8.46 10.22 3.87
C VAL A 168 -7.04 10.34 4.36
N ARG A 169 -6.66 9.44 5.27
CA ARG A 169 -5.32 9.41 5.85
C ARG A 169 -4.62 8.10 5.50
N ALA A 170 -3.37 8.21 5.01
CA ALA A 170 -2.48 7.07 4.83
C ALA A 170 -1.17 7.32 5.60
N ALA A 171 -0.59 6.28 6.18
CA ALA A 171 0.66 6.38 6.90
C ALA A 171 1.56 5.18 6.61
N ALA A 172 2.85 5.46 6.39
CA ALA A 172 3.87 4.45 6.19
C ALA A 172 5.09 4.74 7.06
N THR A 173 5.80 3.69 7.47
CA THR A 173 7.06 3.79 8.20
C THR A 173 8.11 2.99 7.46
N ALA A 174 9.28 3.58 7.25
CA ALA A 174 10.42 2.92 6.65
C ALA A 174 11.65 3.09 7.54
N GLU A 175 12.56 2.13 7.46
CA GLU A 175 13.84 2.14 8.16
C GLU A 175 14.99 2.12 7.16
N ALA A 176 15.98 2.97 7.39
CA ALA A 176 17.23 2.99 6.65
C ALA A 176 18.24 2.10 7.38
N TYR A 177 18.75 1.09 6.71
CA TYR A 177 19.88 0.32 7.18
C TYR A 177 21.15 0.91 6.58
N PRO A 178 21.93 1.70 7.34
CA PRO A 178 23.20 2.23 6.85
C PRO A 178 24.16 1.06 6.61
N VAL A 179 24.72 1.02 5.41
CA VAL A 179 25.82 0.11 5.11
C VAL A 179 27.05 0.71 5.79
N LEU A 180 27.43 0.19 6.94
CA LEU A 180 28.70 0.54 7.56
C LEU A 180 29.81 0.02 6.65
N PRO A 181 30.82 0.86 6.30
CA PRO A 181 31.98 0.36 5.61
C PRO A 181 32.60 -0.76 6.47
N PRO A 182 33.13 -1.84 5.88
CA PRO A 182 33.79 -2.88 6.63
C PRO A 182 34.84 -2.21 7.51
N SER A 183 34.73 -2.43 8.83
CA SER A 183 35.65 -1.84 9.77
C SER A 183 37.06 -2.29 9.36
N SER A 184 37.92 -1.34 9.08
CA SER A 184 39.34 -1.60 8.71
C SER A 184 40.14 -2.38 9.79
N GLY A 185 39.50 -2.68 10.93
CA GLY A 185 40.00 -3.56 11.96
C GLY A 185 39.93 -5.05 11.64
N ALA A 186 39.03 -5.51 10.76
CA ALA A 186 38.94 -6.92 10.39
C ALA A 186 40.15 -7.37 9.51
N ALA A 187 40.79 -6.45 8.79
CA ALA A 187 41.95 -6.75 7.97
C ALA A 187 43.23 -6.92 8.78
N ARG A 188 43.28 -6.42 10.03
CA ARG A 188 44.46 -6.62 10.92
C ARG A 188 44.43 -7.92 11.69
N GLY A 189 43.27 -8.58 11.84
CA GLY A 189 43.14 -9.85 12.54
C GLY A 189 43.55 -11.09 11.72
N ALA A 190 43.46 -10.98 10.38
CA ALA A 190 43.80 -12.12 9.50
C ALA A 190 45.32 -12.28 9.22
N ALA A 191 46.11 -11.25 9.49
CA ALA A 191 47.57 -11.32 9.25
C ALA A 191 48.37 -11.91 10.41
N PHE A 192 47.75 -12.16 11.55
CA PHE A 192 48.45 -12.70 12.74
C PHE A 192 48.28 -14.22 12.96
N ALA A 193 47.53 -14.93 12.15
CA ALA A 193 47.25 -16.36 12.33
C ALA A 193 48.06 -17.29 11.40
N SER A 194 49.01 -16.77 10.62
CA SER A 194 49.87 -17.60 9.74
C SER A 194 51.35 -17.59 10.09
N GLY A 195 51.68 -17.36 11.37
CA GLY A 195 53.08 -17.38 11.81
C GLY A 195 53.25 -18.26 13.03
N GLY A 196 53.81 -19.46 12.85
CA GLY A 196 54.41 -20.16 13.95
C GLY A 196 53.80 -21.51 14.30
N GLY A 197 54.25 -22.52 13.67
CA GLY A 197 54.01 -23.93 14.01
C GLY A 197 55.06 -24.81 13.40
N ASP A 198 56.32 -24.41 13.56
CA ASP A 198 57.44 -25.30 13.28
C ASP A 198 57.70 -26.14 14.55
N ALA A 199 57.04 -27.30 14.64
CA ALA A 199 57.27 -28.31 15.64
C ALA A 199 58.30 -29.29 15.05
N GLY A 200 59.55 -29.06 15.39
CA GLY A 200 60.68 -29.99 15.15
C GLY A 200 60.45 -31.36 15.76
N PRO A 201 61.05 -32.43 15.20
CA PRO A 201 60.87 -33.78 15.66
C PRO A 201 61.66 -34.04 16.99
N LEU A 202 60.97 -34.49 18.01
CA LEU A 202 61.59 -35.08 19.19
C LEU A 202 62.03 -36.47 18.81
N ALA A 203 63.38 -36.65 18.76
CA ALA A 203 64.07 -37.93 18.86
C ALA A 203 64.18 -38.33 20.35
N TYR A 204 63.94 -39.64 20.57
CA TYR A 204 63.99 -40.44 21.78
C TYR A 204 62.74 -40.50 22.61
#